data_1c5e7871e101bc7fa9b623524b84a666
#
_entry.id   1c5e7871e101bc7fa9b623524b84a666
#
_cell.length_a   1.000
_cell.length_b   1.000
_cell.length_c   1.000
_cell.angle_alpha   90.00
_cell.angle_beta   90.00
_cell.angle_gamma   90.00
#
_symmetry.space_group_name_H-M   'P 1'
#
loop_
_entity.id
_entity.type
_entity.pdbx_description
1 polymer ?
#
loop_
_entity_poly.entity_id
_entity_poly.type
_entity_poly.pdbx_seq_one_letter_code
_entity_poly.pdbx_strand_id
1 'polypeptide(L)'
;MAAGPINPVVVDASVAVKWLLPDEDHTDRARLLLRRYGQAEIQLVAPSHLRFEVPSAIVAATLGRAPRLSRDEARDAIEDFLSLPLHTVDTSELILSALPLVYSNGCAFYDALYLALARSLGAPLITADRRFYQRIQPAPGVVWLGDYR
;
A
#
# COMPACT_ATOMS: atom_id res chain seq x y z
N MET A 1 10.77 -28.57 9.48
CA MET A 1 11.16 -27.26 10.06
C MET A 1 10.12 -26.24 9.66
N ALA A 2 9.53 -25.58 10.63
CA ALA A 2 8.68 -24.45 10.33
C ALA A 2 9.57 -23.32 9.74
N ALA A 3 9.16 -22.78 8.61
CA ALA A 3 9.78 -21.56 8.11
C ALA A 3 9.68 -20.48 9.20
N GLY A 4 10.78 -19.78 9.48
CA GLY A 4 10.77 -18.68 10.43
C GLY A 4 9.70 -17.63 10.04
N PRO A 5 9.24 -16.81 10.99
CA PRO A 5 8.24 -15.79 10.67
C PRO A 5 8.77 -14.89 9.56
N ILE A 6 8.05 -14.86 8.46
CA ILE A 6 8.33 -13.91 7.38
C ILE A 6 8.00 -12.52 7.93
N ASN A 7 8.96 -11.61 7.93
CA ASN A 7 8.76 -10.25 8.43
C ASN A 7 7.61 -9.56 7.71
N PRO A 8 6.49 -9.24 8.36
CA PRO A 8 5.38 -8.56 7.71
C PRO A 8 5.76 -7.11 7.41
N VAL A 9 5.34 -6.64 6.25
CA VAL A 9 5.48 -5.26 5.81
C VAL A 9 4.13 -4.81 5.29
N VAL A 10 3.59 -3.75 5.84
CA VAL A 10 2.32 -3.18 5.37
C VAL A 10 2.62 -2.15 4.29
N VAL A 11 1.91 -2.25 3.18
CA VAL A 11 1.97 -1.29 2.08
C VAL A 11 0.59 -0.69 1.84
N ASP A 12 0.55 0.59 1.50
CA ASP A 12 -0.69 1.25 1.11
C ASP A 12 -0.90 1.27 -0.41
N ALA A 13 -2.04 1.79 -0.85
CA ALA A 13 -2.38 1.85 -2.26
C ALA A 13 -1.41 2.71 -3.07
N SER A 14 -0.80 3.73 -2.47
CA SER A 14 0.17 4.59 -3.14
C SER A 14 1.43 3.83 -3.60
N VAL A 15 1.81 2.80 -2.86
CA VAL A 15 2.90 1.89 -3.22
C VAL A 15 2.44 0.89 -4.29
N ALA A 16 1.29 0.25 -4.07
CA ALA A 16 0.79 -0.81 -4.95
C ALA A 16 0.51 -0.30 -6.37
N VAL A 17 0.02 0.93 -6.53
CA VAL A 17 -0.19 1.57 -7.83
C VAL A 17 1.11 1.65 -8.64
N LYS A 18 2.26 1.81 -8.00
CA LYS A 18 3.56 1.90 -8.67
C LYS A 18 4.05 0.57 -9.26
N TRP A 19 3.44 -0.54 -8.88
CA TRP A 19 3.69 -1.83 -9.54
C TRP A 19 3.07 -1.88 -10.94
N LEU A 20 2.04 -1.06 -11.18
CA LEU A 20 1.18 -1.11 -12.35
C LEU A 20 1.38 0.07 -13.30
N LEU A 21 1.83 1.21 -12.78
CA LEU A 21 2.05 2.45 -13.52
C LEU A 21 3.54 2.76 -13.62
N PRO A 22 4.19 2.50 -14.77
CA PRO A 22 5.64 2.64 -14.91
C PRO A 22 6.14 4.10 -14.93
N ASP A 23 5.25 5.06 -15.14
CA ASP A 23 5.54 6.50 -15.18
C ASP A 23 5.53 7.16 -13.78
N GLU A 24 5.32 6.37 -12.72
CA GLU A 24 5.37 6.85 -11.34
C GLU A 24 6.81 6.97 -10.82
N ASP A 25 7.03 7.88 -9.87
CA ASP A 25 8.31 8.00 -9.17
C ASP A 25 8.54 6.79 -8.23
N HIS A 26 9.79 6.45 -7.99
CA HIS A 26 10.19 5.36 -7.06
C HIS A 26 9.67 3.96 -7.42
N THR A 27 9.40 3.70 -8.69
CA THR A 27 8.95 2.37 -9.15
C THR A 27 9.99 1.28 -8.91
N ASP A 28 11.28 1.64 -8.92
CA ASP A 28 12.38 0.74 -8.58
C ASP A 28 12.26 0.23 -7.13
N ARG A 29 11.90 1.09 -6.19
CA ARG A 29 11.69 0.74 -4.79
C ARG A 29 10.42 -0.10 -4.58
N ALA A 30 9.35 0.25 -5.26
CA ALA A 30 8.12 -0.55 -5.24
C ALA A 30 8.36 -1.96 -5.79
N ARG A 31 9.11 -2.08 -6.88
CA ARG A 31 9.50 -3.38 -7.46
C ARG A 31 10.45 -4.17 -6.55
N LEU A 32 11.31 -3.50 -5.79
CA LEU A 32 12.15 -4.16 -4.79
C LEU A 32 11.30 -4.88 -3.74
N LEU A 33 10.21 -4.25 -3.28
CA LEU A 33 9.26 -4.87 -2.36
C LEU A 33 8.64 -6.14 -2.95
N LEU A 34 8.15 -6.09 -4.20
CA LEU A 34 7.59 -7.27 -4.87
C LEU A 34 8.62 -8.39 -5.03
N ARG A 35 9.86 -8.04 -5.36
CA ARG A 35 10.94 -9.02 -5.53
C ARG A 35 11.25 -9.73 -4.21
N ARG A 36 11.40 -8.99 -3.12
CA ARG A 36 11.62 -9.56 -1.78
C ARG A 36 10.46 -10.43 -1.32
N TYR A 37 9.25 -10.01 -1.64
CA TYR A 37 8.05 -10.81 -1.40
C TYR A 37 8.10 -12.13 -2.20
N GLY A 38 8.42 -12.06 -3.49
CA GLY A 38 8.57 -13.25 -4.34
C GLY A 38 9.70 -14.18 -3.89
N GLN A 39 10.72 -13.65 -3.23
CA GLN A 39 11.83 -14.41 -2.64
C GLN A 39 11.53 -14.90 -1.21
N ALA A 40 10.33 -14.66 -0.71
CA ALA A 40 9.90 -15.00 0.64
C ALA A 40 10.78 -14.36 1.76
N GLU A 41 11.42 -13.23 1.48
CA GLU A 41 12.18 -12.47 2.48
C GLU A 41 11.28 -11.63 3.38
N ILE A 42 10.15 -11.17 2.83
CA ILE A 42 9.11 -10.40 3.52
C ILE A 42 7.73 -10.95 3.18
N GLN A 43 6.75 -10.62 3.99
CA GLN A 43 5.34 -10.83 3.69
C GLN A 43 4.68 -9.46 3.49
N LEU A 44 4.15 -9.21 2.29
CA LEU A 44 3.36 -8.01 2.04
C LEU A 44 1.94 -8.21 2.57
N VAL A 45 1.52 -7.30 3.44
CA VAL A 45 0.21 -7.33 4.11
C VAL A 45 -0.49 -6.01 3.86
N ALA A 46 -1.78 -6.05 3.64
CA ALA A 46 -2.59 -4.85 3.50
C ALA A 46 -4.02 -5.07 4.00
N PRO A 47 -4.73 -4.02 4.39
CA PRO A 47 -6.16 -4.11 4.61
C PRO A 47 -6.90 -4.56 3.34
N SER A 48 -8.01 -5.27 3.50
CA SER A 48 -8.82 -5.77 2.36
C SER A 48 -9.29 -4.67 1.41
N HIS A 49 -9.47 -3.44 1.88
CA HIS A 49 -9.87 -2.32 1.04
C HIS A 49 -8.81 -1.87 0.01
N LEU A 50 -7.55 -2.32 0.14
CA LEU A 50 -6.54 -2.13 -0.90
C LEU A 50 -7.03 -2.65 -2.25
N ARG A 51 -7.78 -3.74 -2.26
CA ARG A 51 -8.33 -4.37 -3.48
C ARG A 51 -9.28 -3.46 -4.25
N PHE A 52 -9.83 -2.44 -3.60
CA PHE A 52 -10.72 -1.45 -4.21
C PHE A 52 -10.02 -0.12 -4.47
N GLU A 53 -9.10 0.28 -3.61
CA GLU A 53 -8.37 1.53 -3.78
C GLU A 53 -7.44 1.50 -5.00
N VAL A 54 -6.74 0.39 -5.24
CA VAL A 54 -5.84 0.27 -6.39
C VAL A 54 -6.60 0.33 -7.71
N PRO A 55 -7.65 -0.46 -7.94
CA PRO A 55 -8.48 -0.31 -9.14
C PRO A 55 -9.06 1.09 -9.31
N SER A 56 -9.49 1.72 -8.22
CA SER A 56 -10.00 3.10 -8.25
C SER A 56 -8.94 4.08 -8.78
N ALA A 57 -7.71 3.97 -8.34
CA ALA A 57 -6.59 4.79 -8.82
C ALA A 57 -6.27 4.53 -10.29
N ILE A 58 -6.32 3.26 -10.73
CA ILE A 58 -6.11 2.89 -12.13
C ILE A 58 -7.22 3.47 -13.02
N VAL A 59 -8.47 3.37 -12.59
CA VAL A 59 -9.60 3.97 -13.31
C VAL A 59 -9.41 5.49 -13.44
N ALA A 60 -9.00 6.16 -12.36
CA ALA A 60 -8.73 7.60 -12.38
C ALA A 60 -7.67 7.98 -13.43
N ALA A 61 -6.69 7.12 -13.69
CA ALA A 61 -5.67 7.33 -14.71
C ALA A 61 -6.20 7.25 -16.15
N THR A 62 -7.40 6.73 -16.36
CA THR A 62 -8.08 6.69 -17.68
C THR A 62 -8.96 7.90 -17.94
N LEU A 63 -9.17 8.74 -16.96
CA LEU A 63 -10.10 9.87 -17.00
C LEU A 63 -9.38 11.20 -17.22
N GLY A 64 -10.16 12.23 -17.55
CA GLY A 64 -9.66 13.58 -17.72
C GLY A 64 -9.28 13.90 -19.16
N ARG A 65 -8.67 15.10 -19.34
CA ARG A 65 -8.31 15.60 -20.67
C ARG A 65 -7.06 14.96 -21.27
N ALA A 66 -6.18 14.46 -20.41
CA ALA A 66 -4.94 13.79 -20.77
C ALA A 66 -4.80 12.49 -20.00
N PRO A 67 -5.56 11.46 -20.37
CA PRO A 67 -5.52 10.17 -19.68
C PRO A 67 -4.13 9.54 -19.81
N ARG A 68 -3.65 8.98 -18.70
CA ARG A 68 -2.35 8.28 -18.64
C ARG A 68 -2.44 6.85 -19.17
N LEU A 69 -3.64 6.25 -19.15
CA LEU A 69 -3.91 4.90 -19.60
C LEU A 69 -5.14 4.89 -20.52
N SER A 70 -5.13 4.00 -21.51
CA SER A 70 -6.35 3.59 -22.19
C SER A 70 -7.21 2.69 -21.28
N ARG A 71 -8.45 2.46 -21.69
CA ARG A 71 -9.34 1.55 -20.96
C ARG A 71 -8.85 0.11 -20.97
N ASP A 72 -8.24 -0.34 -22.08
CA ASP A 72 -7.70 -1.69 -22.21
C ASP A 72 -6.45 -1.85 -21.33
N GLU A 73 -5.53 -0.87 -21.34
CA GLU A 73 -4.37 -0.87 -20.45
C GLU A 73 -4.78 -0.88 -18.97
N ALA A 74 -5.83 -0.14 -18.59
CA ALA A 74 -6.35 -0.15 -17.24
C ALA A 74 -6.93 -1.50 -16.85
N ARG A 75 -7.65 -2.16 -17.76
CA ARG A 75 -8.16 -3.50 -17.54
C ARG A 75 -7.03 -4.49 -17.30
N ASP A 76 -6.02 -4.49 -18.16
CA ASP A 76 -4.85 -5.37 -18.03
C ASP A 76 -4.12 -5.13 -16.70
N ALA A 77 -3.92 -3.87 -16.33
CA ALA A 77 -3.28 -3.51 -15.05
C ALA A 77 -4.08 -4.01 -13.83
N ILE A 78 -5.40 -3.90 -13.88
CA ILE A 78 -6.26 -4.41 -12.79
C ILE A 78 -6.23 -5.94 -12.75
N GLU A 79 -6.26 -6.63 -13.90
CA GLU A 79 -6.14 -8.09 -13.95
C GLU A 79 -4.80 -8.55 -13.38
N ASP A 80 -3.70 -7.88 -13.73
CA ASP A 80 -2.38 -8.14 -13.16
C ASP A 80 -2.37 -7.95 -11.64
N PHE A 81 -2.95 -6.86 -11.14
CA PHE A 81 -3.06 -6.60 -9.72
C PHE A 81 -3.84 -7.70 -8.98
N LEU A 82 -4.99 -8.10 -9.53
CA LEU A 82 -5.83 -9.13 -8.93
C LEU A 82 -5.18 -10.51 -8.92
N SER A 83 -4.21 -10.76 -9.81
CA SER A 83 -3.45 -12.00 -9.86
C SER A 83 -2.30 -12.07 -8.83
N LEU A 84 -1.92 -10.92 -8.23
CA LEU A 84 -0.88 -10.91 -7.21
C LEU A 84 -1.35 -11.61 -5.93
N PRO A 85 -0.56 -12.55 -5.38
CA PRO A 85 -0.93 -13.30 -4.18
C PRO A 85 -0.73 -12.48 -2.89
N LEU A 86 -1.24 -11.26 -2.85
CA LEU A 86 -1.11 -10.37 -1.69
C LEU A 86 -1.94 -10.89 -0.52
N HIS A 87 -1.36 -10.84 0.67
CA HIS A 87 -2.07 -11.15 1.90
C HIS A 87 -2.88 -9.93 2.35
N THR A 88 -4.18 -9.97 2.14
CA THR A 88 -5.10 -8.92 2.62
C THR A 88 -5.88 -9.40 3.83
N VAL A 89 -6.08 -8.50 4.79
CA VAL A 89 -6.79 -8.79 6.04
C VAL A 89 -8.01 -7.90 6.20
N ASP A 90 -9.07 -8.47 6.77
CA ASP A 90 -10.20 -7.68 7.23
C ASP A 90 -9.76 -6.86 8.46
N THR A 91 -9.92 -5.55 8.35
CA THR A 91 -9.56 -4.61 9.42
C THR A 91 -10.74 -4.11 10.23
N SER A 92 -11.90 -4.79 10.15
CA SER A 92 -13.11 -4.39 10.87
C SER A 92 -12.87 -4.24 12.38
N GLU A 93 -12.07 -5.12 12.96
CA GLU A 93 -11.70 -5.05 14.38
C GLU A 93 -10.81 -3.87 14.75
N LEU A 94 -10.17 -3.25 13.74
CA LEU A 94 -9.27 -2.11 13.92
C LEU A 94 -9.97 -0.75 13.76
N ILE A 95 -11.26 -0.74 13.43
CA ILE A 95 -12.00 0.51 13.16
C ILE A 95 -11.91 1.47 14.34
N LEU A 96 -12.16 0.99 15.56
CA LEU A 96 -12.14 1.85 16.75
C LEU A 96 -10.72 2.30 17.11
N SER A 97 -9.70 1.49 16.86
CA SER A 97 -8.30 1.89 17.08
C SER A 97 -7.76 2.81 15.99
N ALA A 98 -8.33 2.78 14.79
CA ALA A 98 -7.99 3.72 13.72
C ALA A 98 -8.54 5.13 13.97
N LEU A 99 -9.67 5.25 14.66
CA LEU A 99 -10.36 6.52 14.86
C LEU A 99 -9.50 7.59 15.56
N PRO A 100 -8.81 7.30 16.69
CA PRO A 100 -7.90 8.28 17.28
C PRO A 100 -6.77 8.71 16.34
N LEU A 101 -6.30 7.82 15.47
CA LEU A 101 -5.24 8.11 14.52
C LEU A 101 -5.67 9.13 13.47
N VAL A 102 -6.95 9.11 13.06
CA VAL A 102 -7.54 10.12 12.17
C VAL A 102 -7.40 11.50 12.80
N TYR A 103 -7.85 11.65 14.05
CA TYR A 103 -7.86 12.94 14.72
C TYR A 103 -6.46 13.41 15.10
N SER A 104 -5.60 12.52 15.57
CA SER A 104 -4.23 12.87 15.96
C SER A 104 -3.35 13.29 14.79
N ASN A 105 -3.56 12.68 13.61
CA ASN A 105 -2.71 12.91 12.45
C ASN A 105 -3.37 13.73 11.35
N GLY A 106 -4.68 13.99 11.44
CA GLY A 106 -5.41 14.69 10.40
C GLY A 106 -5.40 13.95 9.05
N CYS A 107 -5.39 12.62 9.08
CA CYS A 107 -5.39 11.79 7.88
C CYS A 107 -6.79 11.22 7.57
N ALA A 108 -6.96 10.67 6.37
CA ALA A 108 -8.18 9.99 6.01
C ALA A 108 -8.37 8.70 6.82
N PHE A 109 -9.62 8.28 7.01
CA PHE A 109 -9.94 7.08 7.78
C PHE A 109 -9.30 5.81 7.20
N TYR A 110 -9.33 5.64 5.88
CA TYR A 110 -8.70 4.48 5.24
C TYR A 110 -7.18 4.48 5.42
N ASP A 111 -6.52 5.64 5.39
CA ASP A 111 -5.08 5.76 5.68
C ASP A 111 -4.78 5.38 7.13
N ALA A 112 -5.66 5.77 8.06
CA ALA A 112 -5.54 5.38 9.46
C ALA A 112 -5.67 3.86 9.67
N LEU A 113 -6.46 3.16 8.84
CA LEU A 113 -6.55 1.70 8.90
C LEU A 113 -5.24 1.01 8.49
N TYR A 114 -4.51 1.53 7.52
CA TYR A 114 -3.17 1.03 7.18
C TYR A 114 -2.22 1.17 8.37
N LEU A 115 -2.23 2.35 9.02
CA LEU A 115 -1.40 2.61 10.18
C LEU A 115 -1.79 1.73 11.39
N ALA A 116 -3.09 1.56 11.64
CA ALA A 116 -3.59 0.69 12.70
C ALA A 116 -3.18 -0.77 12.48
N LEU A 117 -3.27 -1.25 11.23
CA LEU A 117 -2.82 -2.61 10.87
C LEU A 117 -1.33 -2.77 11.11
N ALA A 118 -0.50 -1.85 10.64
CA ALA A 118 0.94 -1.89 10.84
C ALA A 118 1.30 -1.94 12.33
N ARG A 119 0.66 -1.12 13.15
CA ARG A 119 0.85 -1.11 14.60
C ARG A 119 0.42 -2.41 15.26
N SER A 120 -0.71 -2.97 14.86
CA SER A 120 -1.22 -4.24 15.40
C SER A 120 -0.29 -5.42 15.13
N LEU A 121 0.42 -5.39 14.00
CA LEU A 121 1.38 -6.41 13.58
C LEU A 121 2.81 -6.15 14.07
N GLY A 122 3.09 -4.98 14.65
CA GLY A 122 4.46 -4.54 14.91
C GLY A 122 5.30 -4.44 13.64
N ALA A 123 4.65 -4.13 12.50
CA ALA A 123 5.24 -4.11 11.18
C ALA A 123 5.49 -2.67 10.70
N PRO A 124 6.49 -2.43 9.83
CA PRO A 124 6.62 -1.14 9.17
C PRO A 124 5.47 -0.92 8.18
N LEU A 125 5.03 0.32 8.06
CA LEU A 125 4.15 0.80 7.01
C LEU A 125 4.98 1.56 5.97
N ILE A 126 4.94 1.11 4.73
CA ILE A 126 5.61 1.80 3.63
C ILE A 126 4.57 2.54 2.81
N THR A 127 4.81 3.82 2.60
CA THR A 127 3.91 4.71 1.85
C THR A 127 4.69 5.54 0.82
N ALA A 128 4.04 5.84 -0.27
CA ALA A 128 4.49 6.80 -1.28
C ALA A 128 3.57 8.04 -1.34
N ASP A 129 2.61 8.15 -0.43
CA ASP A 129 1.79 9.35 -0.26
C ASP A 129 2.53 10.35 0.63
N ARG A 130 3.10 11.39 -0.01
CA ARG A 130 3.87 12.43 0.69
C ARG A 130 3.04 13.18 1.72
N ARG A 131 1.79 13.47 1.44
CA ARG A 131 0.92 14.20 2.37
C ARG A 131 0.63 13.37 3.61
N PHE A 132 0.30 12.11 3.42
CA PHE A 132 0.09 11.17 4.52
C PHE A 132 1.36 11.01 5.35
N TYR A 133 2.50 10.74 4.70
CA TYR A 133 3.78 10.58 5.38
C TYR A 133 4.14 11.81 6.23
N GLN A 134 3.95 13.02 5.71
CA GLN A 134 4.24 14.25 6.45
C GLN A 134 3.32 14.46 7.66
N ARG A 135 2.05 14.04 7.57
CA ARG A 135 1.09 14.19 8.66
C ARG A 135 1.35 13.24 9.83
N ILE A 136 1.89 12.08 9.56
CA ILE A 136 2.15 11.05 10.58
C ILE A 136 3.59 11.05 11.09
N GLN A 137 4.42 11.97 10.64
CA GLN A 137 5.78 12.12 11.17
C GLN A 137 5.75 12.84 12.54
N PRO A 138 6.57 12.40 13.51
CA PRO A 138 7.53 11.28 13.49
C PRO A 138 6.94 9.96 14.01
N ALA A 139 6.01 9.35 13.28
CA ALA A 139 5.44 8.07 13.69
C ALA A 139 6.47 6.94 13.56
N PRO A 140 6.80 6.20 14.64
CA PRO A 140 7.70 5.06 14.56
C PRO A 140 7.16 4.00 13.59
N GLY A 141 8.04 3.41 12.79
CA GLY A 141 7.68 2.32 11.89
C GLY A 141 7.06 2.73 10.55
N VAL A 142 6.91 4.03 10.27
CA VAL A 142 6.47 4.48 8.96
C VAL A 142 7.69 4.84 8.10
N VAL A 143 7.74 4.28 6.89
CA VAL A 143 8.87 4.42 5.96
C VAL A 143 8.39 5.09 4.68
N TRP A 144 9.09 6.13 4.26
CA TRP A 144 8.91 6.71 2.94
C TRP A 144 9.45 5.74 1.87
N LEU A 145 8.66 5.46 0.84
CA LEU A 145 9.07 4.50 -0.21
C LEU A 145 10.43 4.85 -0.84
N GLY A 146 10.71 6.13 -1.06
CA GLY A 146 11.99 6.58 -1.62
C GLY A 146 13.20 6.23 -0.77
N ASP A 147 13.02 6.02 0.53
CA ASP A 147 14.07 5.66 1.49
C ASP A 147 14.19 4.15 1.70
N TYR A 148 13.29 3.37 1.14
CA TYR A 148 13.32 1.90 1.26
C TYR A 148 14.54 1.31 0.55
N ARG A 149 15.31 0.46 1.27
CA ARG A 149 16.56 -0.17 0.80
C ARG A 149 16.46 -1.68 0.82
#